data_c432c935b88b3644eba357a1c8fdb8ad
#
_entry.id   c432c935b88b3644eba357a1c8fdb8ad
#
_cell.length_a   1.000
_cell.length_b   1.000
_cell.length_c   1.000
_cell.angle_alpha   90.00
_cell.angle_beta   90.00
_cell.angle_gamma   90.00
#
_symmetry.space_group_name_H-M   'P 1'
#
loop_
_entity.id
_entity.type
_entity.pdbx_description
1 polymer ?
#
loop_
_entity_poly.entity_id
_entity_poly.type
_entity_poly.pdbx_seq_one_letter_code
_entity_poly.pdbx_strand_id
1 'polypeptide(L)'
;MWFKNLKLYAITQDMDFKEQDFEDKLTEFKFRPCGSQELATMGWASPFNQGETLIHATAGRIWLTLKKQERILPAVVVNAELADKVALIEAETGSPVGKKAQQDMKQEIIHRLLPQAFTKNSYTHGFISTQDNLVVVDSSADGKAEAFLAMLRKAIGSLPVVPLARHSVQADLTSWLKDDAAPTDISILEEAELQALEEDGAIIRCKNQDLYSEEITHHLEAGKTVQKIAVEWNETLTAIIQEDLSIKRLKFTDVIREQNDDIPKDQILARLDANFALMSGEIVRFAKRLKEIFNLDDEKVS
;
A
#
# COMPACT_ATOMS: atom_id res chain seq x y z
N MET A 1 -15.71 -4.62 0.70
CA MET A 1 -14.54 -3.80 0.28
C MET A 1 -13.51 -4.73 -0.31
N TRP A 2 -12.87 -4.35 -1.44
CA TRP A 2 -11.88 -5.18 -2.15
C TRP A 2 -10.56 -4.43 -2.20
N PHE A 3 -9.43 -5.09 -1.89
CA PHE A 3 -8.10 -4.50 -1.98
C PHE A 3 -7.75 -4.20 -3.44
N LYS A 4 -6.96 -3.14 -3.64
CA LYS A 4 -6.59 -2.64 -4.98
C LYS A 4 -5.10 -2.68 -5.24
N ASN A 5 -4.31 -2.67 -4.18
CA ASN A 5 -2.86 -2.71 -4.29
C ASN A 5 -2.31 -3.54 -3.14
N LEU A 6 -1.31 -4.36 -3.41
CA LEU A 6 -0.75 -5.23 -2.38
C LEU A 6 0.73 -4.97 -2.20
N LYS A 7 1.12 -4.76 -0.96
CA LYS A 7 2.48 -4.98 -0.48
C LYS A 7 2.47 -6.25 0.35
N LEU A 8 3.30 -7.21 -0.03
CA LEU A 8 3.33 -8.56 0.52
C LEU A 8 4.57 -8.74 1.38
N TYR A 9 4.38 -9.27 2.59
CA TYR A 9 5.46 -9.50 3.55
C TYR A 9 5.36 -10.90 4.14
N ALA A 10 6.49 -11.60 4.18
CA ALA A 10 6.61 -12.90 4.85
C ALA A 10 6.93 -12.71 6.33
N ILE A 11 6.24 -13.45 7.20
CA ILE A 11 6.57 -13.56 8.62
C ILE A 11 7.68 -14.61 8.74
N THR A 12 8.82 -14.24 9.34
CA THR A 12 10.03 -15.07 9.37
C THR A 12 10.18 -15.92 10.64
N GLN A 13 9.30 -15.71 11.62
CA GLN A 13 9.31 -16.47 12.89
C GLN A 13 7.87 -16.79 13.29
N ASP A 14 7.67 -17.92 13.90
CA ASP A 14 6.36 -18.29 14.42
C ASP A 14 5.84 -17.26 15.41
N MET A 15 4.62 -16.82 15.21
CA MET A 15 3.94 -15.85 16.07
C MET A 15 2.58 -16.41 16.51
N ASP A 16 2.28 -16.29 17.80
CA ASP A 16 0.98 -16.61 18.34
C ASP A 16 0.05 -15.38 18.28
N PHE A 17 -0.94 -15.45 17.39
CA PHE A 17 -1.95 -14.42 17.24
C PHE A 17 -3.28 -14.86 17.87
N LYS A 18 -3.33 -14.89 19.21
CA LYS A 18 -4.61 -15.09 19.91
C LYS A 18 -5.46 -13.83 19.77
N GLU A 19 -6.64 -13.97 19.17
CA GLU A 19 -7.50 -12.83 18.79
C GLU A 19 -7.75 -11.86 19.94
N GLN A 20 -8.07 -12.37 21.15
CA GLN A 20 -8.35 -11.53 22.31
C GLN A 20 -7.12 -10.72 22.76
N ASP A 21 -5.97 -11.38 22.91
CA ASP A 21 -4.72 -10.73 23.32
C ASP A 21 -4.28 -9.69 22.26
N PHE A 22 -4.61 -9.96 21.01
CA PHE A 22 -4.27 -9.07 19.89
C PHE A 22 -5.17 -7.83 19.90
N GLU A 23 -6.47 -7.97 20.09
CA GLU A 23 -7.43 -6.88 20.26
C GLU A 23 -7.03 -5.96 21.43
N ASP A 24 -6.69 -6.55 22.58
CA ASP A 24 -6.30 -5.81 23.78
C ASP A 24 -5.04 -4.96 23.53
N LYS A 25 -4.02 -5.52 22.87
CA LYS A 25 -2.79 -4.81 22.50
C LYS A 25 -3.04 -3.67 21.52
N LEU A 26 -3.93 -3.85 20.56
CA LEU A 26 -4.30 -2.81 19.60
C LEU A 26 -5.08 -1.67 20.26
N THR A 27 -5.84 -1.95 21.33
CA THR A 27 -6.65 -0.97 22.04
C THR A 27 -5.81 0.15 22.65
N GLU A 28 -4.58 -0.13 23.08
CA GLU A 28 -3.65 0.90 23.56
C GLU A 28 -3.28 1.93 22.46
N PHE A 29 -3.38 1.52 21.20
CA PHE A 29 -3.08 2.34 20.02
C PHE A 29 -4.31 2.65 19.18
N LYS A 30 -5.50 2.64 19.80
CA LYS A 30 -6.75 3.00 19.15
C LYS A 30 -6.68 4.42 18.61
N PHE A 31 -7.26 4.64 17.44
CA PHE A 31 -7.30 5.96 16.81
C PHE A 31 -7.98 6.99 17.73
N ARG A 32 -7.34 8.16 17.86
CA ARG A 32 -7.94 9.37 18.41
C ARG A 32 -7.83 10.53 17.40
N PRO A 33 -8.81 11.44 17.37
CA PRO A 33 -8.73 12.63 16.53
C PRO A 33 -7.51 13.51 16.87
N CYS A 34 -7.06 14.29 15.88
CA CYS A 34 -6.01 15.30 16.08
C CYS A 34 -6.41 16.34 17.12
N GLY A 35 -5.56 16.58 18.11
CA GLY A 35 -5.63 17.75 18.95
C GLY A 35 -5.50 19.04 18.15
N SER A 36 -5.79 20.18 18.79
CA SER A 36 -5.78 21.49 18.12
C SER A 36 -4.41 21.87 17.54
N GLN A 37 -3.34 21.39 18.16
CA GLN A 37 -1.95 21.70 17.76
C GLN A 37 -1.21 20.49 17.14
N GLU A 38 -1.92 19.40 16.85
CA GLU A 38 -1.33 18.24 16.20
C GLU A 38 -1.52 18.30 14.68
N LEU A 39 -0.45 18.12 13.94
CA LEU A 39 -0.47 18.04 12.47
C LEU A 39 -1.14 16.76 11.96
N ALA A 40 -0.91 15.65 12.65
CA ALA A 40 -1.49 14.37 12.31
C ALA A 40 -1.54 13.44 13.52
N THR A 41 -2.52 12.53 13.51
CA THR A 41 -2.61 11.39 14.42
C THR A 41 -2.85 10.11 13.63
N MET A 42 -2.47 8.98 14.21
CA MET A 42 -2.63 7.66 13.60
C MET A 42 -2.96 6.63 14.69
N GLY A 43 -3.83 5.69 14.37
CA GLY A 43 -4.20 4.63 15.30
C GLY A 43 -5.13 3.59 14.65
N TRP A 44 -5.37 2.50 15.35
CA TRP A 44 -6.21 1.42 14.88
C TRP A 44 -7.69 1.80 14.94
N ALA A 45 -8.44 1.40 13.94
CA ALA A 45 -9.87 1.64 13.81
C ALA A 45 -10.58 0.35 13.37
N SER A 46 -11.88 0.29 13.60
CA SER A 46 -12.68 -0.87 13.17
C SER A 46 -12.59 -1.07 11.64
N PRO A 47 -12.35 -2.31 11.18
CA PRO A 47 -12.33 -2.63 9.75
C PRO A 47 -13.65 -2.32 9.03
N PHE A 48 -14.75 -2.36 9.76
CA PHE A 48 -16.09 -2.12 9.21
C PHE A 48 -16.53 -0.64 9.27
N ASN A 49 -15.68 0.26 9.74
CA ASN A 49 -16.02 1.65 10.05
C ASN A 49 -17.17 1.82 11.06
N GLN A 50 -17.61 0.74 11.68
CA GLN A 50 -18.69 0.66 12.67
C GLN A 50 -18.29 -0.38 13.72
N GLY A 51 -18.77 -0.16 14.97
CA GLY A 51 -18.45 -1.06 16.08
C GLY A 51 -17.18 -0.68 16.84
N GLU A 52 -16.88 -1.45 17.88
CA GLU A 52 -15.80 -1.18 18.82
C GLU A 52 -14.57 -2.05 18.58
N THR A 53 -14.72 -3.18 17.89
CA THR A 53 -13.64 -4.12 17.60
C THR A 53 -12.65 -3.54 16.59
N LEU A 54 -11.36 -3.69 16.87
CA LEU A 54 -10.25 -3.20 16.04
C LEU A 54 -9.75 -4.25 15.04
N ILE A 55 -10.17 -5.49 15.24
CA ILE A 55 -9.89 -6.60 14.34
C ILE A 55 -11.18 -7.24 13.83
N HIS A 56 -11.06 -7.93 12.70
CA HIS A 56 -12.05 -8.87 12.23
C HIS A 56 -11.35 -10.15 11.79
N ALA A 57 -11.65 -11.25 12.43
CA ALA A 57 -11.01 -12.53 12.16
C ALA A 57 -12.00 -13.48 11.46
N THR A 58 -11.60 -14.03 10.32
CA THR A 58 -12.34 -15.06 9.61
C THR A 58 -11.40 -15.93 8.77
N ALA A 59 -11.69 -17.19 8.65
CA ALA A 59 -10.94 -18.16 7.84
C ALA A 59 -9.41 -18.14 8.09
N GLY A 60 -8.96 -17.98 9.34
CA GLY A 60 -7.53 -17.92 9.71
C GLY A 60 -6.82 -16.65 9.30
N ARG A 61 -7.56 -15.58 9.02
CA ARG A 61 -7.03 -14.27 8.62
C ARG A 61 -7.60 -13.18 9.51
N ILE A 62 -6.74 -12.25 9.90
CA ILE A 62 -7.07 -11.14 10.81
C ILE A 62 -6.99 -9.84 10.02
N TRP A 63 -8.13 -9.21 9.76
CA TRP A 63 -8.23 -7.93 9.08
C TRP A 63 -8.03 -6.78 10.05
N LEU A 64 -7.23 -5.80 9.65
CA LEU A 64 -6.83 -4.63 10.41
C LEU A 64 -7.04 -3.37 9.58
N THR A 65 -7.33 -2.26 10.25
CA THR A 65 -7.46 -0.96 9.60
C THR A 65 -6.73 0.11 10.40
N LEU A 66 -5.71 0.70 9.78
CA LEU A 66 -5.01 1.85 10.32
C LEU A 66 -5.65 3.12 9.80
N LYS A 67 -6.13 3.97 10.70
CA LYS A 67 -6.68 5.29 10.37
C LYS A 67 -5.66 6.36 10.68
N LYS A 68 -5.41 7.25 9.71
CA LYS A 68 -4.64 8.48 9.88
C LYS A 68 -5.57 9.67 9.69
N GLN A 69 -5.49 10.65 10.57
CA GLN A 69 -6.07 11.95 10.39
C GLN A 69 -4.96 12.99 10.33
N GLU A 70 -5.01 13.87 9.36
CA GLU A 70 -4.02 14.94 9.17
C GLU A 70 -4.74 16.28 8.94
N ARG A 71 -4.16 17.36 9.44
CA ARG A 71 -4.65 18.71 9.18
C ARG A 71 -4.14 19.19 7.84
N ILE A 72 -5.04 19.75 7.05
CA ILE A 72 -4.73 20.30 5.73
C ILE A 72 -4.35 21.77 5.92
N LEU A 73 -3.05 22.03 5.95
CA LEU A 73 -2.51 23.38 5.96
C LEU A 73 -1.60 23.58 4.74
N PRO A 74 -2.12 24.11 3.62
CA PRO A 74 -1.35 24.27 2.40
C PRO A 74 -0.16 25.20 2.63
N ALA A 75 1.03 24.79 2.19
CA ALA A 75 2.24 25.59 2.31
C ALA A 75 2.12 26.97 1.64
N VAL A 76 1.33 27.05 0.56
CA VAL A 76 1.05 28.34 -0.14
C VAL A 76 0.39 29.34 0.78
N VAL A 77 -0.59 28.94 1.60
CA VAL A 77 -1.28 29.82 2.55
C VAL A 77 -0.31 30.33 3.62
N VAL A 78 0.46 29.42 4.20
CA VAL A 78 1.48 29.77 5.22
C VAL A 78 2.54 30.72 4.65
N ASN A 79 3.01 30.44 3.44
CA ASN A 79 4.04 31.27 2.80
C ASN A 79 3.52 32.64 2.36
N ALA A 80 2.25 32.75 1.93
CA ALA A 80 1.64 34.04 1.62
C ALA A 80 1.56 34.93 2.87
N GLU A 81 1.01 34.40 3.97
CA GLU A 81 0.96 35.18 5.24
C GLU A 81 2.36 35.55 5.79
N LEU A 82 3.34 34.66 5.60
CA LEU A 82 4.73 34.95 5.96
C LEU A 82 5.28 36.10 5.12
N ALA A 83 5.04 36.09 3.80
CA ALA A 83 5.49 37.16 2.92
C ALA A 83 4.88 38.52 3.30
N ASP A 84 3.58 38.56 3.58
CA ASP A 84 2.89 39.78 4.03
C ASP A 84 3.45 40.29 5.34
N LYS A 85 3.69 39.40 6.32
CA LYS A 85 4.25 39.77 7.63
C LYS A 85 5.69 40.27 7.51
N VAL A 86 6.50 39.63 6.66
CA VAL A 86 7.89 40.06 6.39
C VAL A 86 7.89 41.44 5.72
N ALA A 87 7.08 41.66 4.68
CA ALA A 87 7.00 42.94 3.99
C ALA A 87 6.59 44.11 4.94
N LEU A 88 5.65 43.85 5.84
CA LEU A 88 5.24 44.85 6.84
C LEU A 88 6.40 45.25 7.76
N ILE A 89 7.12 44.25 8.30
CA ILE A 89 8.26 44.52 9.21
C ILE A 89 9.40 45.23 8.49
N GLU A 90 9.71 44.84 7.26
CA GLU A 90 10.75 45.51 6.45
C GLU A 90 10.38 46.97 6.12
N ALA A 91 9.10 47.23 5.86
CA ALA A 91 8.60 48.59 5.65
C ALA A 91 8.70 49.45 6.91
N GLU A 92 8.44 48.87 8.08
CA GLU A 92 8.52 49.61 9.39
C GLU A 92 9.96 49.81 9.86
N THR A 93 10.84 48.82 9.66
CA THR A 93 12.21 48.84 10.22
C THR A 93 13.26 49.32 9.23
N GLY A 94 12.95 49.40 7.93
CA GLY A 94 13.90 49.71 6.88
C GLY A 94 15.03 48.72 6.69
N SER A 95 14.91 47.51 7.28
CA SER A 95 15.95 46.50 7.30
C SER A 95 15.38 45.12 6.90
N PRO A 96 16.12 44.29 6.14
CA PRO A 96 15.64 42.98 5.73
C PRO A 96 15.50 42.04 6.94
N VAL A 97 14.44 41.22 6.93
CA VAL A 97 14.18 40.22 7.97
C VAL A 97 15.07 39.00 7.75
N GLY A 98 15.90 38.67 8.74
CA GLY A 98 16.82 37.54 8.69
C GLY A 98 16.10 36.17 8.63
N LYS A 99 16.76 35.17 8.03
CA LYS A 99 16.20 33.80 7.82
C LYS A 99 15.67 33.15 9.11
N LYS A 100 16.35 33.34 10.24
CA LYS A 100 15.91 32.77 11.52
C LYS A 100 14.57 33.42 11.97
N ALA A 101 14.46 34.72 11.90
CA ALA A 101 13.23 35.43 12.23
C ALA A 101 12.07 35.03 11.31
N GLN A 102 12.31 34.86 10.00
CA GLN A 102 11.30 34.36 9.09
C GLN A 102 10.85 32.94 9.47
N GLN A 103 11.77 32.06 9.90
CA GLN A 103 11.44 30.72 10.34
C GLN A 103 10.59 30.72 11.62
N ASP A 104 10.92 31.56 12.58
CA ASP A 104 10.15 31.72 13.82
C ASP A 104 8.73 32.24 13.53
N MET A 105 8.61 33.25 12.66
CA MET A 105 7.32 33.78 12.20
C MET A 105 6.49 32.70 11.49
N LYS A 106 7.14 31.86 10.67
CA LYS A 106 6.47 30.77 9.98
C LYS A 106 5.89 29.78 10.97
N GLN A 107 6.60 29.44 12.05
CA GLN A 107 6.10 28.56 13.10
C GLN A 107 4.92 29.20 13.85
N GLU A 108 4.97 30.48 14.14
CA GLU A 108 3.84 31.20 14.74
C GLU A 108 2.59 31.16 13.86
N ILE A 109 2.75 31.40 12.55
CA ILE A 109 1.65 31.34 11.57
C ILE A 109 1.05 29.94 11.55
N ILE A 110 1.88 28.90 11.47
CA ILE A 110 1.43 27.50 11.51
C ILE A 110 0.66 27.25 12.80
N HIS A 111 1.20 27.61 13.95
CA HIS A 111 0.58 27.40 15.26
C HIS A 111 -0.78 28.08 15.37
N ARG A 112 -0.93 29.26 14.79
CA ARG A 112 -2.18 30.04 14.76
C ARG A 112 -3.22 29.45 13.81
N LEU A 113 -2.79 28.99 12.63
CA LEU A 113 -3.70 28.48 11.60
C LEU A 113 -4.12 27.02 11.84
N LEU A 114 -3.26 26.24 12.49
CA LEU A 114 -3.46 24.79 12.65
C LEU A 114 -4.80 24.42 13.32
N PRO A 115 -5.26 25.08 14.39
CA PRO A 115 -6.56 24.78 15.01
C PRO A 115 -7.76 24.96 14.07
N GLN A 116 -7.63 25.85 13.08
CA GLN A 116 -8.68 26.19 12.12
C GLN A 116 -8.60 25.37 10.84
N ALA A 117 -7.51 24.62 10.66
CA ALA A 117 -7.30 23.81 9.46
C ALA A 117 -8.28 22.63 9.38
N PHE A 118 -8.81 22.37 8.19
CA PHE A 118 -9.60 21.19 7.92
C PHE A 118 -8.81 19.90 8.19
N THR A 119 -9.52 18.83 8.52
CA THR A 119 -8.92 17.53 8.71
C THR A 119 -9.28 16.59 7.56
N LYS A 120 -8.31 15.76 7.16
CA LYS A 120 -8.50 14.68 6.19
C LYS A 120 -8.23 13.35 6.85
N ASN A 121 -9.16 12.40 6.69
CA ASN A 121 -8.96 11.03 7.10
C ASN A 121 -8.45 10.18 5.94
N SER A 122 -7.53 9.28 6.21
CA SER A 122 -7.11 8.23 5.30
C SER A 122 -7.06 6.90 6.04
N TYR A 123 -7.29 5.81 5.32
CA TYR A 123 -7.34 4.46 5.86
C TYR A 123 -6.36 3.59 5.07
N THR A 124 -5.62 2.76 5.79
CA THR A 124 -4.77 1.72 5.23
C THR A 124 -5.27 0.40 5.79
N HIS A 125 -5.72 -0.47 4.91
CA HIS A 125 -6.21 -1.79 5.28
C HIS A 125 -5.11 -2.81 5.11
N GLY A 126 -5.14 -3.86 5.91
CA GLY A 126 -4.24 -4.99 5.75
C GLY A 126 -4.83 -6.20 6.46
N PHE A 127 -4.26 -7.36 6.21
CA PHE A 127 -4.58 -8.56 6.97
C PHE A 127 -3.33 -9.38 7.23
N ILE A 128 -3.40 -10.19 8.29
CA ILE A 128 -2.42 -11.21 8.63
C ILE A 128 -3.05 -12.57 8.34
N SER A 129 -2.40 -13.40 7.55
CA SER A 129 -2.70 -14.82 7.44
C SER A 129 -1.74 -15.59 8.34
N THR A 130 -2.29 -16.09 9.47
CA THR A 130 -1.47 -16.77 10.48
C THR A 130 -1.04 -18.16 10.03
N GLN A 131 -1.85 -18.81 9.19
CA GLN A 131 -1.55 -20.14 8.65
C GLN A 131 -0.51 -20.11 7.51
N ASP A 132 -0.43 -18.99 6.79
CA ASP A 132 0.42 -18.85 5.61
C ASP A 132 1.65 -17.97 5.89
N ASN A 133 1.85 -17.52 7.14
CA ASN A 133 2.93 -16.62 7.55
C ASN A 133 3.05 -15.39 6.62
N LEU A 134 1.92 -14.75 6.32
CA LEU A 134 1.83 -13.66 5.36
C LEU A 134 1.17 -12.43 5.98
N VAL A 135 1.76 -11.26 5.79
CA VAL A 135 1.13 -9.96 6.03
C VAL A 135 0.88 -9.28 4.69
N VAL A 136 -0.34 -8.83 4.47
CA VAL A 136 -0.77 -8.13 3.26
C VAL A 136 -1.25 -6.75 3.62
N VAL A 137 -0.73 -5.71 2.95
CA VAL A 137 -1.15 -4.32 3.15
C VAL A 137 -1.69 -3.75 1.84
N ASP A 138 -2.92 -3.22 1.87
CA ASP A 138 -3.53 -2.54 0.70
C ASP A 138 -2.95 -1.14 0.54
N SER A 139 -1.81 -1.06 -0.11
CA SER A 139 -1.12 0.19 -0.38
C SER A 139 -0.33 0.15 -1.68
N SER A 140 -0.41 1.23 -2.45
CA SER A 140 0.47 1.47 -3.61
C SER A 140 1.75 2.21 -3.24
N ALA A 141 1.86 2.73 -2.00
CA ALA A 141 2.98 3.54 -1.52
C ALA A 141 3.68 2.82 -0.36
N ASP A 142 5.00 2.71 -0.44
CA ASP A 142 5.84 2.07 0.58
C ASP A 142 5.67 2.71 1.95
N GLY A 143 5.74 4.03 2.05
CA GLY A 143 5.63 4.74 3.32
C GLY A 143 4.30 4.51 4.06
N LYS A 144 3.19 4.18 3.34
CA LYS A 144 1.93 3.80 4.01
C LYS A 144 1.98 2.36 4.53
N ALA A 145 2.59 1.46 3.77
CA ALA A 145 2.76 0.07 4.20
C ALA A 145 3.72 0.00 5.39
N GLU A 146 4.83 0.73 5.35
CA GLU A 146 5.78 0.83 6.45
C GLU A 146 5.14 1.42 7.71
N ALA A 147 4.33 2.48 7.58
CA ALA A 147 3.59 3.06 8.70
C ALA A 147 2.62 2.05 9.33
N PHE A 148 1.94 1.24 8.50
CA PHE A 148 1.07 0.15 8.97
C PHE A 148 1.86 -0.89 9.77
N LEU A 149 2.99 -1.38 9.21
CA LEU A 149 3.85 -2.36 9.88
C LEU A 149 4.50 -1.80 11.16
N ALA A 150 4.91 -0.54 11.15
CA ALA A 150 5.50 0.11 12.32
C ALA A 150 4.48 0.24 13.46
N MET A 151 3.24 0.64 13.15
CA MET A 151 2.17 0.70 14.15
C MET A 151 1.78 -0.69 14.67
N LEU A 152 1.78 -1.70 13.80
CA LEU A 152 1.53 -3.08 14.20
C LEU A 152 2.64 -3.58 15.12
N ARG A 153 3.92 -3.39 14.75
CA ARG A 153 5.07 -3.74 15.59
C ARG A 153 5.03 -3.04 16.94
N LYS A 154 4.65 -1.76 16.96
CA LYS A 154 4.52 -0.99 18.20
C LYS A 154 3.44 -1.58 19.13
N ALA A 155 2.32 -2.03 18.58
CA ALA A 155 1.22 -2.60 19.37
C ALA A 155 1.56 -3.99 19.93
N ILE A 156 2.19 -4.87 19.13
CA ILE A 156 2.42 -6.26 19.52
C ILE A 156 3.83 -6.52 20.08
N GLY A 157 4.70 -5.49 20.10
CA GLY A 157 6.06 -5.55 20.62
C GLY A 157 7.10 -6.06 19.63
N SER A 158 6.77 -7.04 18.79
CA SER A 158 7.66 -7.57 17.74
C SER A 158 6.85 -8.00 16.54
N LEU A 159 7.37 -7.72 15.35
CA LEU A 159 6.79 -8.18 14.09
C LEU A 159 7.95 -8.50 13.12
N PRO A 160 8.43 -9.76 13.12
CA PRO A 160 9.53 -10.20 12.27
C PRO A 160 9.03 -10.45 10.85
N VAL A 161 8.94 -9.39 10.06
CA VAL A 161 8.49 -9.46 8.66
C VAL A 161 9.56 -8.92 7.72
N VAL A 162 9.62 -9.50 6.54
CA VAL A 162 10.45 -9.05 5.41
C VAL A 162 9.57 -8.95 4.17
N PRO A 163 9.91 -8.12 3.17
CA PRO A 163 9.23 -8.15 1.87
C PRO A 163 9.19 -9.58 1.32
N LEU A 164 8.11 -9.95 0.63
CA LEU A 164 7.95 -11.29 0.09
C LEU A 164 9.05 -11.63 -0.94
N ALA A 165 9.39 -10.68 -1.82
CA ALA A 165 10.59 -10.73 -2.63
C ALA A 165 11.67 -9.84 -2.01
N ARG A 166 12.88 -10.39 -1.84
CA ARG A 166 14.05 -9.67 -1.29
C ARG A 166 14.95 -9.11 -2.38
N HIS A 167 14.76 -9.58 -3.60
CA HIS A 167 15.44 -9.13 -4.81
C HIS A 167 14.43 -8.83 -5.89
N SER A 168 14.86 -8.11 -6.92
CA SER A 168 14.01 -7.78 -8.05
C SER A 168 13.67 -9.02 -8.88
N VAL A 169 12.39 -9.18 -9.22
CA VAL A 169 11.88 -10.21 -10.14
C VAL A 169 11.92 -9.76 -11.61
N GLN A 170 12.64 -8.68 -11.89
CA GLN A 170 12.75 -8.06 -13.21
C GLN A 170 13.20 -9.03 -14.31
N ALA A 171 14.17 -9.90 -14.01
CA ALA A 171 14.69 -10.86 -14.96
C ALA A 171 13.60 -11.86 -15.40
N ASP A 172 12.83 -12.37 -14.44
CA ASP A 172 11.73 -13.29 -14.70
C ASP A 172 10.64 -12.60 -15.53
N LEU A 173 10.20 -11.40 -15.13
CA LEU A 173 9.22 -10.63 -15.88
C LEU A 173 9.68 -10.33 -17.31
N THR A 174 10.99 -10.11 -17.50
CA THR A 174 11.57 -9.88 -18.83
C THR A 174 11.54 -11.16 -19.67
N SER A 175 11.85 -12.32 -19.08
CA SER A 175 11.82 -13.59 -19.79
C SER A 175 10.40 -13.98 -20.22
N TRP A 176 9.38 -13.58 -19.49
CA TRP A 176 7.98 -13.81 -19.86
C TRP A 176 7.63 -13.21 -21.22
N LEU A 177 8.15 -12.01 -21.52
CA LEU A 177 7.93 -11.37 -22.83
C LEU A 177 8.96 -11.79 -23.89
N LYS A 178 10.23 -11.91 -23.48
CA LYS A 178 11.32 -12.16 -24.42
C LYS A 178 11.36 -13.59 -24.92
N ASP A 179 11.13 -14.54 -24.00
CA ASP A 179 11.31 -15.98 -24.23
C ASP A 179 9.97 -16.74 -24.22
N ASP A 180 8.82 -16.00 -24.14
CA ASP A 180 7.48 -16.56 -23.96
C ASP A 180 7.41 -17.56 -22.78
N ALA A 181 8.10 -17.20 -21.69
CA ALA A 181 8.28 -18.08 -20.54
C ALA A 181 7.26 -17.83 -19.41
N ALA A 182 6.15 -17.14 -19.71
CA ALA A 182 5.09 -16.93 -18.71
C ALA A 182 4.48 -18.28 -18.28
N PRO A 183 4.19 -18.47 -16.98
CA PRO A 183 3.48 -19.65 -16.50
C PRO A 183 2.12 -19.80 -17.19
N THR A 184 1.67 -21.05 -17.40
CA THR A 184 0.43 -21.35 -18.14
C THR A 184 -0.85 -20.81 -17.49
N ASP A 185 -0.82 -20.51 -16.20
CA ASP A 185 -1.91 -19.92 -15.42
C ASP A 185 -1.83 -18.38 -15.36
N ILE A 186 -0.84 -17.77 -16.03
CA ILE A 186 -0.69 -16.30 -16.17
C ILE A 186 -0.83 -15.92 -17.63
N SER A 187 -1.81 -15.09 -17.93
CA SER A 187 -1.97 -14.43 -19.23
C SER A 187 -1.44 -13.02 -19.17
N ILE A 188 -0.53 -12.68 -20.08
CA ILE A 188 0.02 -11.33 -20.19
C ILE A 188 -1.00 -10.44 -20.90
N LEU A 189 -1.26 -9.26 -20.31
CA LEU A 189 -2.19 -8.27 -20.84
C LEU A 189 -1.44 -7.14 -21.57
N GLU A 190 -2.20 -6.22 -22.16
CA GLU A 190 -1.74 -5.17 -23.07
C GLU A 190 -1.11 -3.94 -22.35
N GLU A 191 -0.44 -4.11 -21.21
CA GLU A 191 0.22 -3.01 -20.50
C GLU A 191 1.54 -3.46 -19.87
N ALA A 192 2.65 -2.75 -20.21
CA ALA A 192 3.96 -2.94 -19.60
C ALA A 192 4.75 -1.62 -19.51
N GLU A 193 5.73 -1.60 -18.62
CA GLU A 193 6.76 -0.57 -18.57
C GLU A 193 8.13 -1.24 -18.70
N LEU A 194 8.90 -0.83 -19.69
CA LEU A 194 10.25 -1.30 -19.96
C LEU A 194 11.24 -0.16 -19.71
N GLN A 195 12.41 -0.50 -19.15
CA GLN A 195 13.45 0.48 -18.85
C GLN A 195 14.82 -0.05 -19.28
N ALA A 196 15.69 0.82 -19.78
CA ALA A 196 17.08 0.49 -20.01
C ALA A 196 17.83 0.31 -18.68
N LEU A 197 18.85 -0.55 -18.66
CA LEU A 197 19.60 -0.91 -17.45
C LEU A 197 20.47 0.23 -16.89
N GLU A 198 20.71 1.28 -17.69
CA GLU A 198 21.49 2.44 -17.27
C GLU A 198 20.72 3.23 -16.18
N GLU A 199 21.47 3.85 -15.26
CA GLU A 199 20.91 4.77 -14.28
C GLU A 199 20.20 5.91 -15.04
N ASP A 200 18.94 6.20 -14.69
CA ASP A 200 18.05 7.09 -15.46
C ASP A 200 17.79 6.66 -16.93
N GLY A 201 17.89 5.36 -17.20
CA GLY A 201 17.70 4.79 -18.53
C GLY A 201 16.32 5.07 -19.12
N ALA A 202 16.26 5.12 -20.46
CA ALA A 202 15.05 5.43 -21.21
C ALA A 202 13.89 4.49 -20.86
N ILE A 203 12.73 5.06 -20.48
CA ILE A 203 11.52 4.33 -20.09
C ILE A 203 10.53 4.33 -21.25
N ILE A 204 9.96 3.16 -21.52
CA ILE A 204 8.86 2.97 -22.46
C ILE A 204 7.64 2.46 -21.68
N ARG A 205 6.51 3.11 -21.90
CA ARG A 205 5.22 2.72 -21.32
C ARG A 205 4.27 2.32 -22.41
N CYS A 206 3.92 1.05 -22.44
CA CYS A 206 2.97 0.47 -23.36
C CYS A 206 1.60 0.39 -22.71
N LYS A 207 0.56 0.78 -23.43
CA LYS A 207 -0.85 0.63 -23.02
C LYS A 207 -1.70 0.31 -24.23
N ASN A 208 -2.62 -0.64 -24.07
CA ASN A 208 -3.46 -1.16 -25.14
C ASN A 208 -2.60 -1.58 -26.35
N GLN A 209 -1.46 -2.20 -26.08
CA GLN A 209 -0.46 -2.61 -27.03
C GLN A 209 -0.24 -4.11 -26.93
N ASP A 210 -0.23 -4.79 -28.07
CA ASP A 210 0.24 -6.18 -28.14
C ASP A 210 1.72 -6.24 -27.73
N LEU A 211 1.99 -6.85 -26.58
CA LEU A 211 3.33 -6.94 -26.02
C LEU A 211 4.23 -7.97 -26.73
N TYR A 212 3.67 -8.82 -27.60
CA TYR A 212 4.42 -9.76 -28.44
C TYR A 212 4.70 -9.21 -29.85
N SER A 213 4.39 -7.94 -30.10
CA SER A 213 4.67 -7.27 -31.37
C SER A 213 6.18 -7.09 -31.60
N GLU A 214 6.59 -6.98 -32.87
CA GLU A 214 7.99 -6.72 -33.27
C GLU A 214 8.58 -5.45 -32.61
N GLU A 215 7.75 -4.43 -32.42
CA GLU A 215 8.16 -3.17 -31.76
C GLU A 215 8.66 -3.44 -30.32
N ILE A 216 7.94 -4.22 -29.54
CA ILE A 216 8.32 -4.57 -28.17
C ILE A 216 9.53 -5.51 -28.17
N THR A 217 9.56 -6.47 -29.08
CA THR A 217 10.71 -7.38 -29.25
C THR A 217 12.00 -6.62 -29.50
N HIS A 218 12.00 -5.62 -30.39
CA HIS A 218 13.17 -4.77 -30.63
C HIS A 218 13.66 -4.03 -29.37
N HIS A 219 12.75 -3.59 -28.51
CA HIS A 219 13.14 -2.97 -27.25
C HIS A 219 13.80 -3.93 -26.27
N LEU A 220 13.29 -5.17 -26.20
CA LEU A 220 13.87 -6.22 -25.36
C LEU A 220 15.24 -6.69 -25.90
N GLU A 221 15.40 -6.79 -27.22
CA GLU A 221 16.67 -7.09 -27.88
C GLU A 221 17.70 -5.97 -27.67
N ALA A 222 17.25 -4.71 -27.63
CA ALA A 222 18.10 -3.55 -27.31
C ALA A 222 18.46 -3.46 -25.80
N GLY A 223 18.16 -4.49 -25.01
CA GLY A 223 18.57 -4.62 -23.61
C GLY A 223 17.67 -3.92 -22.60
N LYS A 224 16.44 -3.50 -22.99
CA LYS A 224 15.47 -3.02 -21.99
C LYS A 224 14.87 -4.20 -21.24
N THR A 225 14.57 -3.97 -19.98
CA THR A 225 14.01 -4.94 -19.05
C THR A 225 12.62 -4.52 -18.57
N VAL A 226 11.79 -5.48 -18.24
CA VAL A 226 10.42 -5.25 -17.79
C VAL A 226 10.41 -4.83 -16.33
N GLN A 227 9.93 -3.61 -16.06
CA GLN A 227 9.75 -3.07 -14.71
C GLN A 227 8.36 -3.36 -14.14
N LYS A 228 7.37 -3.41 -15.04
CA LYS A 228 5.97 -3.64 -14.69
C LYS A 228 5.29 -4.35 -15.84
N ILE A 229 4.42 -5.27 -15.51
CA ILE A 229 3.61 -5.99 -16.48
C ILE A 229 2.21 -6.25 -15.97
N ALA A 230 1.22 -6.01 -16.82
CA ALA A 230 -0.16 -6.34 -16.52
C ALA A 230 -0.43 -7.81 -16.85
N VAL A 231 -1.07 -8.50 -15.92
CA VAL A 231 -1.37 -9.92 -16.04
C VAL A 231 -2.79 -10.23 -15.60
N GLU A 232 -3.34 -11.33 -16.13
CA GLU A 232 -4.47 -12.02 -15.57
C GLU A 232 -4.00 -13.37 -15.03
N TRP A 233 -4.42 -13.72 -13.82
CA TRP A 233 -4.11 -14.98 -13.19
C TRP A 233 -5.36 -15.85 -13.06
N ASN A 234 -5.30 -17.04 -13.68
CA ASN A 234 -6.28 -18.12 -13.54
C ASN A 234 -7.75 -17.65 -13.72
N GLU A 235 -7.99 -16.62 -14.55
CA GLU A 235 -9.30 -16.01 -14.78
C GLU A 235 -9.98 -15.45 -13.50
N THR A 236 -9.27 -15.37 -12.38
CA THR A 236 -9.81 -14.93 -11.09
C THR A 236 -9.51 -13.47 -10.76
N LEU A 237 -8.35 -13.00 -11.21
CA LEU A 237 -7.95 -11.60 -10.98
C LEU A 237 -7.04 -11.07 -12.09
N THR A 238 -7.07 -9.74 -12.25
CA THR A 238 -6.08 -9.00 -13.05
C THR A 238 -5.28 -8.07 -12.17
N ALA A 239 -4.01 -7.85 -12.48
CA ALA A 239 -3.13 -6.99 -11.70
C ALA A 239 -1.94 -6.50 -12.54
N ILE A 240 -1.21 -5.50 -12.02
CA ILE A 240 0.13 -5.16 -12.49
C ILE A 240 1.12 -5.67 -11.45
N ILE A 241 2.02 -6.56 -11.89
CA ILE A 241 3.18 -7.00 -11.11
C ILE A 241 4.33 -6.05 -11.39
N GLN A 242 4.98 -5.54 -10.34
CA GLN A 242 6.19 -4.72 -10.43
C GLN A 242 7.43 -5.55 -10.11
N GLU A 243 8.59 -5.05 -10.48
CA GLU A 243 9.90 -5.69 -10.23
C GLU A 243 10.19 -5.97 -8.75
N ASP A 244 9.64 -5.15 -7.84
CA ASP A 244 9.73 -5.33 -6.37
C ASP A 244 8.64 -6.26 -5.81
N LEU A 245 7.92 -6.95 -6.68
CA LEU A 245 6.75 -7.79 -6.37
C LEU A 245 5.59 -7.02 -5.72
N SER A 246 5.55 -5.71 -5.84
CA SER A 246 4.34 -4.94 -5.52
C SER A 246 3.26 -5.23 -6.55
N ILE A 247 2.05 -5.45 -6.09
CA ILE A 247 0.89 -5.69 -6.95
C ILE A 247 0.04 -4.42 -7.00
N LYS A 248 -0.19 -3.88 -8.18
CA LYS A 248 -1.00 -2.67 -8.37
C LYS A 248 -2.23 -2.92 -9.22
N ARG A 249 -3.23 -2.09 -9.03
CA ARG A 249 -4.50 -2.13 -9.78
C ARG A 249 -5.14 -3.52 -9.79
N LEU A 250 -5.05 -4.23 -8.67
CA LEU A 250 -5.69 -5.53 -8.48
C LEU A 250 -7.20 -5.39 -8.69
N LYS A 251 -7.74 -6.24 -9.54
CA LYS A 251 -9.18 -6.38 -9.78
C LYS A 251 -9.54 -7.86 -9.79
N PHE A 252 -10.53 -8.21 -9.01
CA PHE A 252 -11.12 -9.54 -9.06
C PHE A 252 -12.15 -9.60 -10.18
N THR A 253 -12.18 -10.70 -10.92
CA THR A 253 -13.15 -10.93 -11.99
C THR A 253 -14.55 -11.15 -11.41
N ASP A 254 -15.56 -11.10 -12.25
CA ASP A 254 -16.94 -11.33 -11.83
C ASP A 254 -17.13 -12.78 -11.33
N VAL A 255 -16.37 -13.74 -11.85
CA VAL A 255 -16.32 -15.13 -11.36
C VAL A 255 -16.09 -15.21 -9.85
N ILE A 256 -15.24 -14.34 -9.32
CA ILE A 256 -14.98 -14.26 -7.87
C ILE A 256 -15.99 -13.37 -7.17
N ARG A 257 -16.30 -12.21 -7.72
CA ARG A 257 -17.10 -11.18 -7.03
C ARG A 257 -18.56 -11.57 -6.85
N GLU A 258 -19.13 -12.35 -7.77
CA GLU A 258 -20.52 -12.78 -7.78
C GLU A 258 -20.79 -13.97 -6.85
N GLN A 259 -19.74 -14.65 -6.31
CA GLN A 259 -19.91 -15.80 -5.42
C GLN A 259 -20.70 -15.50 -4.15
N ASN A 260 -20.78 -14.23 -3.72
CA ASN A 260 -21.50 -13.78 -2.54
C ASN A 260 -22.75 -12.95 -2.88
N ASP A 261 -23.24 -12.98 -4.11
CA ASP A 261 -24.38 -12.16 -4.53
C ASP A 261 -25.73 -12.69 -4.00
N ASP A 262 -25.78 -13.93 -3.54
CA ASP A 262 -26.91 -14.53 -2.83
C ASP A 262 -27.12 -13.96 -1.42
N ILE A 263 -26.09 -13.32 -0.82
CA ILE A 263 -26.22 -12.67 0.48
C ILE A 263 -27.05 -11.37 0.32
N PRO A 264 -28.16 -11.20 1.03
CA PRO A 264 -29.01 -10.02 0.93
C PRO A 264 -28.24 -8.71 1.15
N LYS A 265 -28.59 -7.66 0.37
CA LYS A 265 -27.88 -6.37 0.39
C LYS A 265 -28.00 -5.61 1.71
N ASP A 266 -29.04 -5.87 2.48
CA ASP A 266 -29.29 -5.30 3.80
C ASP A 266 -28.46 -5.98 4.91
N GLN A 267 -27.94 -7.19 4.66
CA GLN A 267 -27.03 -7.88 5.57
C GLN A 267 -25.58 -7.41 5.36
N ILE A 268 -25.31 -6.14 5.65
CA ILE A 268 -24.03 -5.48 5.33
C ILE A 268 -22.84 -6.19 5.98
N LEU A 269 -22.93 -6.56 7.25
CA LEU A 269 -21.81 -7.22 7.97
C LEU A 269 -21.52 -8.61 7.42
N ALA A 270 -22.56 -9.42 7.15
CA ALA A 270 -22.39 -10.75 6.56
C ALA A 270 -21.75 -10.67 5.16
N ARG A 271 -22.14 -9.68 4.33
CA ARG A 271 -21.50 -9.46 3.02
C ARG A 271 -20.06 -9.00 3.16
N LEU A 272 -19.73 -8.15 4.12
CA LEU A 272 -18.36 -7.71 4.36
C LEU A 272 -17.48 -8.86 4.81
N ASP A 273 -17.97 -9.71 5.73
CA ASP A 273 -17.29 -10.91 6.19
C ASP A 273 -17.02 -11.87 5.03
N ALA A 274 -18.07 -12.27 4.30
CA ALA A 274 -17.96 -13.18 3.17
C ALA A 274 -17.02 -12.63 2.07
N ASN A 275 -17.13 -11.35 1.74
CA ASN A 275 -16.25 -10.71 0.76
C ASN A 275 -14.79 -10.66 1.24
N PHE A 276 -14.57 -10.42 2.53
CA PHE A 276 -13.21 -10.45 3.07
C PHE A 276 -12.63 -11.87 3.05
N ALA A 277 -13.39 -12.88 3.47
CA ALA A 277 -12.97 -14.27 3.43
C ALA A 277 -12.57 -14.70 2.01
N LEU A 278 -13.41 -14.37 1.03
CA LEU A 278 -13.18 -14.69 -0.38
C LEU A 278 -11.97 -13.94 -0.95
N MET A 279 -11.93 -12.61 -0.81
CA MET A 279 -10.85 -11.76 -1.29
C MET A 279 -9.49 -12.18 -0.68
N SER A 280 -9.43 -12.32 0.62
CA SER A 280 -8.18 -12.68 1.31
C SER A 280 -7.72 -14.08 0.96
N GLY A 281 -8.68 -15.01 0.73
CA GLY A 281 -8.39 -16.35 0.21
C GLY A 281 -7.70 -16.32 -1.15
N GLU A 282 -8.25 -15.57 -2.10
CA GLU A 282 -7.65 -15.40 -3.43
C GLU A 282 -6.27 -14.73 -3.37
N ILE A 283 -6.12 -13.68 -2.55
CA ILE A 283 -4.82 -13.01 -2.39
C ILE A 283 -3.77 -13.98 -1.85
N VAL A 284 -4.11 -14.80 -0.85
CA VAL A 284 -3.18 -15.79 -0.30
C VAL A 284 -2.81 -16.84 -1.34
N ARG A 285 -3.78 -17.34 -2.12
CA ARG A 285 -3.50 -18.28 -3.23
C ARG A 285 -2.57 -17.66 -4.26
N PHE A 286 -2.84 -16.44 -4.67
CA PHE A 286 -2.00 -15.71 -5.60
C PHE A 286 -0.58 -15.47 -5.05
N ALA A 287 -0.46 -15.03 -3.79
CA ALA A 287 0.84 -14.84 -3.15
C ALA A 287 1.67 -16.14 -3.07
N LYS A 288 1.04 -17.28 -2.76
CA LYS A 288 1.70 -18.59 -2.81
C LYS A 288 2.19 -18.91 -4.21
N ARG A 289 1.34 -18.68 -5.20
CA ARG A 289 1.71 -18.93 -6.59
C ARG A 289 2.88 -18.07 -7.05
N LEU A 290 2.90 -16.77 -6.65
CA LEU A 290 4.03 -15.89 -6.93
C LEU A 290 5.32 -16.38 -6.27
N LYS A 291 5.25 -16.91 -5.03
CA LYS A 291 6.41 -17.52 -4.38
C LYS A 291 6.99 -18.70 -5.19
N GLU A 292 6.12 -19.58 -5.69
CA GLU A 292 6.53 -20.71 -6.53
C GLU A 292 7.16 -20.24 -7.85
N ILE A 293 6.50 -19.31 -8.55
CA ILE A 293 6.93 -18.80 -9.85
C ILE A 293 8.32 -18.16 -9.78
N PHE A 294 8.55 -17.32 -8.74
CA PHE A 294 9.78 -16.58 -8.56
C PHE A 294 10.79 -17.27 -7.61
N ASN A 295 10.55 -18.52 -7.21
CA ASN A 295 11.41 -19.33 -6.34
C ASN A 295 11.81 -18.61 -5.03
N LEU A 296 10.85 -17.94 -4.37
CA LEU A 296 11.12 -17.10 -3.20
C LEU A 296 11.27 -17.86 -1.87
N ASP A 297 10.99 -19.16 -1.84
CA ASP A 297 11.05 -19.99 -0.63
C ASP A 297 12.46 -20.50 -0.27
N ASP A 298 13.43 -20.46 -1.21
CA ASP A 298 14.78 -20.98 -1.02
C ASP A 298 15.73 -20.06 -0.22
N GLU A 299 15.29 -18.88 0.13
CA GLU A 299 16.07 -17.92 0.91
C GLU A 299 15.94 -18.18 2.41
N LYS A 300 16.54 -19.27 2.90
CA LYS A 300 16.76 -19.42 4.34
C LYS A 300 17.57 -18.22 4.85
N VAL A 301 17.03 -17.58 5.88
CA VAL A 301 17.74 -16.56 6.65
C VAL A 301 19.02 -17.21 7.19
N SER A 302 20.16 -16.95 6.54
CA SER A 302 21.50 -17.30 7.04
C SER A 302 21.96 -16.28 8.08
#